data_b12fa81f611840dbff28bd41569a5b90
#
_entry.id   b12fa81f611840dbff28bd41569a5b90
#
_cell.length_a   1.000
_cell.length_b   1.000
_cell.length_c   1.000
_cell.angle_alpha   90.00
_cell.angle_beta   90.00
_cell.angle_gamma   90.00
#
_symmetry.space_group_name_H-M   'P 1'
#
loop_
_entity.id
_entity.type
_entity.pdbx_description
1 polymer ?
#
loop_
_entity_poly.entity_id
_entity_poly.type
_entity_poly.pdbx_seq_one_letter_code
_entity_poly.pdbx_strand_id
1 'polypeptide(L)'
;MHGFFVFLFLNSVYFLHQYFVNAKTSKPWYRNNGFPQMMEQVKKVYDQYDVIVMSKYQGGIYPLVLFYMQFDPREYQKAGSPKNKDYVGFGKFFFAPQDCPSIHVRNKSLDNKKILYVDKGDCPFERSIKYEKYDYVTRGDNTNAFRIIYEQHIKK
;
A
#
# COMPACT_ATOMS: atom_id res chain seq x y z
N MET A 1 -27.09 -39.17 16.77
CA MET A 1 -26.01 -38.98 15.73
C MET A 1 -26.33 -37.86 14.74
N HIS A 2 -27.55 -37.72 14.22
CA HIS A 2 -27.97 -36.70 13.26
C HIS A 2 -27.80 -35.24 13.74
N GLY A 3 -28.08 -34.99 15.03
CA GLY A 3 -27.95 -33.64 15.61
C GLY A 3 -26.51 -33.05 15.55
N PHE A 4 -25.50 -33.92 15.67
CA PHE A 4 -24.11 -33.50 15.60
C PHE A 4 -23.74 -33.02 14.19
N PHE A 5 -24.18 -33.73 13.16
CA PHE A 5 -23.92 -33.31 11.77
C PHE A 5 -24.65 -32.01 11.40
N VAL A 6 -25.89 -31.84 11.88
CA VAL A 6 -26.62 -30.59 11.67
C VAL A 6 -25.89 -29.42 12.35
N PHE A 7 -25.41 -29.62 13.57
CA PHE A 7 -24.63 -28.60 14.29
C PHE A 7 -23.34 -28.22 13.54
N LEU A 8 -22.58 -29.21 13.06
CA LEU A 8 -21.36 -28.94 12.28
C LEU A 8 -21.67 -28.20 10.98
N PHE A 9 -22.73 -28.59 10.30
CA PHE A 9 -23.15 -27.95 9.04
C PHE A 9 -23.51 -26.47 9.30
N LEU A 10 -24.32 -26.18 10.30
CA LEU A 10 -24.71 -24.82 10.65
C LEU A 10 -23.50 -23.95 11.04
N ASN A 11 -22.56 -24.49 11.81
CA ASN A 11 -21.32 -23.79 12.15
C ASN A 11 -20.47 -23.51 10.92
N SER A 12 -20.38 -24.46 9.99
CA SER A 12 -19.63 -24.26 8.75
C SER A 12 -20.24 -23.16 7.88
N VAL A 13 -21.57 -23.18 7.72
CA VAL A 13 -22.30 -22.13 6.99
C VAL A 13 -22.10 -20.77 7.65
N TYR A 14 -22.23 -20.70 8.98
CA TYR A 14 -21.99 -19.47 9.73
C TYR A 14 -20.56 -18.96 9.55
N PHE A 15 -19.56 -19.84 9.65
CA PHE A 15 -18.15 -19.48 9.43
C PHE A 15 -17.92 -18.93 8.02
N LEU A 16 -18.44 -19.62 6.99
CA LEU A 16 -18.32 -19.18 5.60
C LEU A 16 -18.99 -17.82 5.39
N HIS A 17 -20.16 -17.62 5.95
CA HIS A 17 -20.85 -16.32 5.90
C HIS A 17 -20.02 -15.22 6.56
N GLN A 18 -19.47 -15.45 7.75
CA GLN A 18 -18.63 -14.48 8.44
C GLN A 18 -17.35 -14.17 7.61
N TYR A 19 -16.74 -15.21 7.04
CA TYR A 19 -15.50 -15.06 6.29
C TYR A 19 -15.69 -14.32 4.95
N PHE A 20 -16.71 -14.69 4.17
CA PHE A 20 -16.88 -14.14 2.82
C PHE A 20 -17.72 -12.86 2.78
N VAL A 21 -18.67 -12.68 3.69
CA VAL A 21 -19.57 -11.54 3.69
C VAL A 21 -19.09 -10.45 4.66
N ASN A 22 -18.95 -10.78 5.93
CA ASN A 22 -18.66 -9.77 6.96
C ASN A 22 -17.20 -9.37 7.05
N ALA A 23 -16.28 -10.26 6.66
CA ALA A 23 -14.85 -9.97 6.79
C ALA A 23 -14.36 -8.81 5.92
N LYS A 24 -15.07 -8.49 4.83
CA LYS A 24 -14.72 -7.36 3.95
C LYS A 24 -15.01 -6.01 4.61
N THR A 25 -16.01 -5.95 5.47
CA THR A 25 -16.48 -4.72 6.12
C THR A 25 -16.03 -4.63 7.58
N SER A 26 -15.77 -5.77 8.23
CA SER A 26 -15.31 -5.82 9.63
C SER A 26 -13.79 -5.77 9.69
N LYS A 27 -13.24 -4.70 10.28
CA LYS A 27 -11.79 -4.47 10.45
C LYS A 27 -10.99 -4.62 9.15
N PRO A 28 -11.33 -3.91 8.08
CA PRO A 28 -10.71 -4.07 6.76
C PRO A 28 -9.19 -3.79 6.73
N TRP A 29 -8.67 -3.02 7.72
CA TRP A 29 -7.25 -2.71 7.85
C TRP A 29 -6.37 -3.93 8.14
N TYR A 30 -6.88 -4.96 8.80
CA TYR A 30 -6.10 -6.19 9.08
C TYR A 30 -5.82 -7.04 7.84
N ARG A 31 -6.51 -6.78 6.73
CA ARG A 31 -6.42 -7.58 5.51
C ARG A 31 -5.81 -6.83 4.33
N ASN A 32 -5.08 -5.75 4.61
CA ASN A 32 -4.53 -4.89 3.56
C ASN A 32 -5.59 -4.45 2.53
N ASN A 33 -6.83 -4.24 2.99
CA ASN A 33 -7.92 -3.79 2.14
C ASN A 33 -7.58 -2.43 1.52
N GLY A 34 -7.80 -2.31 0.20
CA GLY A 34 -7.37 -1.17 -0.60
C GLY A 34 -5.98 -1.35 -1.25
N PHE A 35 -5.15 -2.33 -0.79
CA PHE A 35 -3.83 -2.53 -1.35
C PHE A 35 -3.86 -2.97 -2.83
N PRO A 36 -4.70 -3.92 -3.27
CA PRO A 36 -4.80 -4.29 -4.67
C PRO A 36 -5.16 -3.11 -5.57
N GLN A 37 -6.15 -2.30 -5.16
CA GLN A 37 -6.61 -1.12 -5.89
C GLN A 37 -5.52 -0.05 -5.98
N MET A 38 -4.80 0.18 -4.90
CA MET A 38 -3.66 1.09 -4.86
C MET A 38 -2.57 0.63 -5.83
N MET A 39 -2.21 -0.66 -5.82
CA MET A 39 -1.19 -1.19 -6.72
C MET A 39 -1.62 -1.16 -8.19
N GLU A 40 -2.91 -1.34 -8.47
CA GLU A 40 -3.43 -1.18 -9.82
C GLU A 40 -3.25 0.26 -10.34
N GLN A 41 -3.53 1.26 -9.50
CA GLN A 41 -3.31 2.68 -9.84
C GLN A 41 -1.82 2.98 -10.03
N VAL A 42 -0.97 2.51 -9.13
CA VAL A 42 0.49 2.67 -9.23
C VAL A 42 1.01 2.03 -10.52
N LYS A 43 0.55 0.83 -10.87
CA LYS A 43 0.96 0.12 -12.08
C LYS A 43 0.62 0.89 -13.36
N LYS A 44 -0.55 1.54 -13.42
CA LYS A 44 -0.97 2.35 -14.58
C LYS A 44 -0.03 3.54 -14.87
N VAL A 45 0.64 4.05 -13.83
CA VAL A 45 1.51 5.22 -13.94
C VAL A 45 2.99 4.92 -13.71
N TYR A 46 3.35 3.66 -13.49
CA TYR A 46 4.70 3.23 -13.10
C TYR A 46 5.81 3.79 -13.99
N ASP A 47 5.60 3.76 -15.31
CA ASP A 47 6.60 4.22 -16.28
C ASP A 47 6.74 5.75 -16.35
N GLN A 48 5.76 6.47 -15.83
CA GLN A 48 5.71 7.94 -15.85
C GLN A 48 6.56 8.58 -14.74
N TYR A 49 7.02 7.79 -13.75
CA TYR A 49 7.75 8.25 -12.58
C TYR A 49 9.13 7.61 -12.48
N ASP A 50 10.09 8.37 -11.96
CA ASP A 50 11.45 7.90 -11.71
C ASP A 50 11.55 7.13 -10.39
N VAL A 51 10.78 7.57 -9.40
CA VAL A 51 10.77 7.00 -8.04
C VAL A 51 9.34 6.92 -7.52
N ILE A 52 9.02 5.82 -6.84
CA ILE A 52 7.75 5.61 -6.15
C ILE A 52 8.07 5.45 -4.66
N VAL A 53 7.71 6.45 -3.88
CA VAL A 53 7.95 6.47 -2.43
C VAL A 53 6.71 5.97 -1.71
N MET A 54 6.84 4.86 -1.00
CA MET A 54 5.74 4.23 -0.26
C MET A 54 6.05 4.16 1.22
N SER A 55 5.04 4.33 2.06
CA SER A 55 5.13 4.05 3.49
C SER A 55 5.42 2.56 3.76
N LYS A 56 6.34 2.25 4.69
CA LYS A 56 6.55 0.89 5.23
C LYS A 56 5.41 0.43 6.14
N TYR A 57 4.31 1.14 6.17
CA TYR A 57 3.17 0.86 7.03
C TYR A 57 2.86 -0.66 7.10
N GLN A 58 2.77 -1.19 8.32
CA GLN A 58 2.51 -2.61 8.64
C GLN A 58 3.62 -3.63 8.27
N GLY A 59 4.88 -3.21 8.22
CA GLY A 59 6.03 -4.13 8.32
C GLY A 59 6.06 -5.32 7.37
N GLY A 60 6.01 -5.11 6.06
CA GLY A 60 6.10 -6.21 5.08
C GLY A 60 5.43 -5.91 3.77
N ILE A 61 5.32 -4.63 3.42
CA ILE A 61 4.68 -4.19 2.18
C ILE A 61 5.41 -4.68 0.91
N TYR A 62 6.73 -4.87 0.99
CA TYR A 62 7.54 -5.25 -0.16
C TYR A 62 7.16 -6.59 -0.82
N PRO A 63 6.78 -7.67 -0.11
CA PRO A 63 6.32 -8.90 -0.75
C PRO A 63 5.03 -8.69 -1.52
N LEU A 64 4.14 -7.84 -1.00
CA LEU A 64 2.90 -7.50 -1.68
C LEU A 64 3.19 -6.70 -2.96
N VAL A 65 4.11 -5.73 -2.90
CA VAL A 65 4.51 -4.97 -4.08
C VAL A 65 5.12 -5.89 -5.14
N LEU A 66 6.02 -6.81 -4.75
CA LEU A 66 6.58 -7.80 -5.67
C LEU A 66 5.49 -8.64 -6.34
N PHE A 67 4.52 -9.11 -5.55
CA PHE A 67 3.43 -9.93 -6.04
C PHE A 67 2.52 -9.18 -7.04
N TYR A 68 2.04 -7.98 -6.67
CA TYR A 68 1.13 -7.21 -7.51
C TYR A 68 1.80 -6.62 -8.75
N MET A 69 3.08 -6.25 -8.66
CA MET A 69 3.87 -5.79 -9.80
C MET A 69 4.32 -6.93 -10.71
N GLN A 70 4.19 -8.18 -10.27
CA GLN A 70 4.73 -9.35 -10.98
C GLN A 70 6.22 -9.17 -11.30
N PHE A 71 6.97 -8.65 -10.31
CA PHE A 71 8.40 -8.36 -10.47
C PHE A 71 9.18 -9.65 -10.65
N ASP A 72 10.15 -9.68 -11.60
CA ASP A 72 10.95 -10.88 -11.84
C ASP A 72 11.76 -11.24 -10.57
N PRO A 73 11.56 -12.45 -10.02
CA PRO A 73 12.32 -12.89 -8.84
C PRO A 73 13.84 -12.86 -9.04
N ARG A 74 14.31 -13.07 -10.27
CA ARG A 74 15.75 -13.05 -10.58
C ARG A 74 16.32 -11.65 -10.47
N GLU A 75 15.60 -10.64 -10.94
CA GLU A 75 16.01 -9.24 -10.81
C GLU A 75 15.99 -8.79 -9.36
N TYR A 76 14.97 -9.20 -8.60
CA TYR A 76 14.89 -8.93 -7.17
C TYR A 76 16.07 -9.56 -6.40
N GLN A 77 16.43 -10.79 -6.72
CA GLN A 77 17.58 -11.48 -6.10
C GLN A 77 18.90 -10.79 -6.45
N LYS A 78 19.07 -10.31 -7.69
CA LYS A 78 20.26 -9.56 -8.12
C LYS A 78 20.40 -8.21 -7.40
N ALA A 79 19.28 -7.53 -7.16
CA ALA A 79 19.25 -6.27 -6.41
C ALA A 79 19.59 -6.43 -4.91
N GLY A 80 19.73 -7.66 -4.46
CA GLY A 80 20.03 -7.99 -3.07
C GLY A 80 18.73 -8.11 -2.26
N SER A 81 18.41 -9.36 -1.89
CA SER A 81 17.32 -9.60 -0.93
C SER A 81 17.66 -8.92 0.41
N PRO A 82 16.69 -8.27 1.08
CA PRO A 82 16.95 -7.60 2.33
C PRO A 82 17.38 -8.61 3.39
N LYS A 83 18.68 -8.71 3.63
CA LYS A 83 19.25 -9.48 4.75
C LYS A 83 19.09 -8.75 6.07
N ASN A 84 18.79 -7.43 6.04
CA ASN A 84 18.73 -6.56 7.21
C ASN A 84 17.45 -5.74 7.24
N LYS A 85 17.10 -5.23 8.43
CA LYS A 85 15.92 -4.41 8.74
C LYS A 85 15.84 -3.08 7.95
N ASP A 86 16.91 -2.69 7.28
CA ASP A 86 17.06 -1.39 6.60
C ASP A 86 16.84 -1.48 5.08
N TYR A 87 15.94 -2.38 4.67
CA TYR A 87 15.60 -2.49 3.27
C TYR A 87 14.94 -1.21 2.77
N VAL A 88 15.63 -0.54 1.85
CA VAL A 88 15.27 0.79 1.37
C VAL A 88 14.35 0.72 0.15
N GLY A 89 14.45 -0.34 -0.67
CA GLY A 89 13.60 -0.48 -1.85
C GLY A 89 14.20 -1.37 -2.95
N PHE A 90 13.46 -1.52 -4.04
CA PHE A 90 13.89 -2.21 -5.26
C PHE A 90 13.26 -1.56 -6.50
N GLY A 91 13.94 -1.67 -7.66
CA GLY A 91 13.50 -1.01 -8.88
C GLY A 91 13.30 0.49 -8.66
N LYS A 92 12.10 0.99 -8.98
CA LYS A 92 11.71 2.38 -8.72
C LYS A 92 11.11 2.60 -7.33
N PHE A 93 10.86 1.53 -6.55
CA PHE A 93 10.23 1.62 -5.23
C PHE A 93 11.23 1.99 -4.14
N PHE A 94 10.86 2.97 -3.34
CA PHE A 94 11.55 3.37 -2.12
C PHE A 94 10.56 3.27 -0.94
N PHE A 95 10.89 2.47 0.08
CA PHE A 95 10.04 2.24 1.23
C PHE A 95 10.47 3.10 2.41
N ALA A 96 9.72 4.15 2.66
CA ALA A 96 9.97 5.07 3.75
C ALA A 96 9.48 4.50 5.09
N PRO A 97 10.23 4.68 6.18
CA PRO A 97 9.80 4.24 7.51
C PRO A 97 8.60 5.05 8.06
N GLN A 98 8.35 6.23 7.52
CA GLN A 98 7.28 7.13 7.93
C GLN A 98 5.95 6.73 7.26
N ASP A 99 4.84 6.97 7.97
CA ASP A 99 3.48 6.73 7.47
C ASP A 99 3.07 7.73 6.36
N CYS A 100 3.63 8.93 6.41
CA CYS A 100 3.34 10.03 5.49
C CYS A 100 4.61 10.46 4.74
N PRO A 101 5.12 9.63 3.82
CA PRO A 101 6.36 9.93 3.12
C PRO A 101 6.31 11.24 2.30
N SER A 102 5.17 11.64 1.78
CA SER A 102 5.03 12.90 1.05
C SER A 102 5.39 14.14 1.86
N ILE A 103 5.29 14.03 3.19
CA ILE A 103 5.61 15.11 4.13
C ILE A 103 7.07 15.03 4.59
N HIS A 104 7.55 13.83 4.88
CA HIS A 104 8.80 13.60 5.61
C HIS A 104 9.99 13.22 4.73
N VAL A 105 9.74 12.61 3.57
CA VAL A 105 10.82 12.17 2.68
C VAL A 105 11.25 13.30 1.77
N ARG A 106 12.28 14.03 2.20
CA ARG A 106 12.95 15.08 1.43
C ARG A 106 14.43 14.74 1.37
N ASN A 107 14.83 14.09 0.30
CA ASN A 107 16.23 13.75 0.10
C ASN A 107 16.75 14.47 -1.15
N LYS A 108 17.90 15.13 -1.04
CA LYS A 108 18.56 15.81 -2.16
C LYS A 108 18.80 14.88 -3.36
N SER A 109 18.94 13.57 -3.12
CA SER A 109 19.06 12.58 -4.20
C SER A 109 17.79 12.38 -5.02
N LEU A 110 16.66 12.91 -4.54
CA LEU A 110 15.36 12.88 -5.21
C LEU A 110 15.03 14.21 -5.91
N ASP A 111 15.86 15.25 -5.70
CA ASP A 111 15.72 16.52 -6.40
C ASP A 111 15.86 16.27 -7.91
N ASN A 112 14.99 16.88 -8.69
CA ASN A 112 14.87 16.70 -10.15
C ASN A 112 14.34 15.34 -10.64
N LYS A 113 13.83 14.48 -9.75
CA LYS A 113 13.13 13.25 -10.13
C LYS A 113 11.62 13.46 -10.08
N LYS A 114 10.92 12.82 -10.99
CA LYS A 114 9.46 12.74 -10.95
C LYS A 114 9.04 11.66 -9.96
N ILE A 115 8.45 12.06 -8.84
CA ILE A 115 8.18 11.20 -7.70
C ILE A 115 6.68 10.97 -7.56
N LEU A 116 6.28 9.70 -7.42
CA LEU A 116 4.96 9.31 -6.97
C LEU A 116 5.03 9.00 -5.47
N TYR A 117 4.18 9.63 -4.66
CA TYR A 117 4.10 9.29 -3.24
C TYR A 117 2.84 8.46 -2.95
N VAL A 118 3.01 7.45 -2.12
CA VAL A 118 1.91 6.63 -1.59
C VAL A 118 1.94 6.71 -0.07
N ASP A 119 1.10 7.57 0.44
CA ASP A 119 0.89 7.78 1.87
C ASP A 119 -0.17 6.84 2.44
N LYS A 120 -0.19 6.69 3.75
CA LYS A 120 -1.34 6.17 4.47
C LYS A 120 -2.54 7.11 4.29
N GLY A 121 -3.76 6.56 4.26
CA GLY A 121 -4.96 7.32 3.92
C GLY A 121 -5.38 8.40 4.92
N ASP A 122 -4.90 8.32 6.18
CA ASP A 122 -5.16 9.28 7.25
C ASP A 122 -4.07 10.36 7.41
N CYS A 123 -3.11 10.44 6.47
CA CYS A 123 -2.06 11.45 6.49
C CYS A 123 -2.63 12.86 6.37
N PRO A 124 -2.20 13.80 7.23
CA PRO A 124 -2.63 15.18 7.14
C PRO A 124 -2.10 15.87 5.88
N PHE A 125 -2.73 16.96 5.50
CA PHE A 125 -2.16 17.87 4.51
C PHE A 125 -1.19 18.84 5.20
N GLU A 126 0.05 18.86 4.73
CA GLU A 126 1.06 19.80 5.23
C GLU A 126 0.87 21.17 4.57
N ARG A 127 0.81 22.25 5.37
CA ARG A 127 0.56 23.61 4.87
C ARG A 127 1.67 24.14 3.95
N SER A 128 2.88 23.65 4.13
CA SER A 128 4.05 24.02 3.33
C SER A 128 4.10 23.32 1.96
N ILE A 129 3.19 22.39 1.71
CA ILE A 129 3.13 21.61 0.47
C ILE A 129 1.84 21.94 -0.28
N LYS A 130 1.95 22.23 -1.57
CA LYS A 130 0.81 22.34 -2.48
C LYS A 130 0.63 20.99 -3.16
N TYR A 131 -0.47 20.32 -2.86
CA TYR A 131 -0.86 19.06 -3.51
C TYR A 131 -1.72 19.40 -4.72
N GLU A 132 -1.20 19.17 -5.92
CA GLU A 132 -1.90 19.56 -7.15
C GLU A 132 -2.75 18.42 -7.71
N LYS A 133 -2.23 17.19 -7.62
CA LYS A 133 -2.96 16.01 -8.11
C LYS A 133 -2.78 14.85 -7.14
N TYR A 134 -3.88 14.38 -6.59
CA TYR A 134 -3.88 13.24 -5.67
C TYR A 134 -5.22 12.49 -5.73
N ASP A 135 -5.19 11.21 -5.39
CA ASP A 135 -6.36 10.35 -5.27
C ASP A 135 -6.35 9.58 -3.95
N TYR A 136 -7.53 9.21 -3.47
CA TYR A 136 -7.68 8.30 -2.35
C TYR A 136 -8.12 6.92 -2.82
N VAL A 137 -7.54 5.90 -2.19
CA VAL A 137 -8.03 4.53 -2.25
C VAL A 137 -8.79 4.24 -0.97
N THR A 138 -10.08 3.92 -1.09
CA THR A 138 -10.97 3.67 0.04
C THR A 138 -11.08 2.18 0.34
N ARG A 139 -11.34 1.85 1.61
CA ARG A 139 -11.68 0.50 2.07
C ARG A 139 -13.18 0.25 1.92
N GLY A 140 -13.59 -0.99 2.16
CA GLY A 140 -15.00 -1.38 2.13
C GLY A 140 -15.88 -0.70 3.19
N ASP A 141 -15.28 -0.09 4.22
CA ASP A 141 -15.95 0.70 5.26
C ASP A 141 -15.95 2.22 4.94
N ASN A 142 -15.61 2.61 3.73
CA ASN A 142 -15.46 3.99 3.25
C ASN A 142 -14.35 4.80 3.94
N THR A 143 -13.49 4.18 4.73
CA THR A 143 -12.29 4.86 5.24
C THR A 143 -11.19 4.90 4.18
N ASN A 144 -10.35 5.92 4.22
CA ASN A 144 -9.22 6.03 3.31
C ASN A 144 -8.13 5.02 3.70
N ALA A 145 -7.77 4.14 2.77
CA ALA A 145 -6.67 3.20 2.93
C ALA A 145 -5.33 3.85 2.62
N PHE A 146 -5.25 4.45 1.44
CA PHE A 146 -4.06 5.09 0.91
C PHE A 146 -4.41 6.42 0.26
N ARG A 147 -3.43 7.32 0.23
CA ARG A 147 -3.44 8.54 -0.57
C ARG A 147 -2.29 8.47 -1.57
N ILE A 148 -2.61 8.52 -2.85
CA ILE A 148 -1.63 8.54 -3.93
C ILE A 148 -1.48 9.98 -4.39
N ILE A 149 -0.26 10.52 -4.36
CA ILE A 149 0.03 11.89 -4.75
C ILE A 149 0.88 11.85 -6.01
N TYR A 150 0.29 12.33 -7.09
CA TYR A 150 0.91 12.37 -8.41
C TYR A 150 1.75 13.62 -8.62
N GLU A 151 1.34 14.72 -8.00
CA GLU A 151 2.00 16.01 -8.16
C GLU A 151 1.87 16.84 -6.89
N GLN A 152 3.02 17.33 -6.41
CA GLN A 152 3.10 18.24 -5.28
C GLN A 152 4.28 19.18 -5.42
N HIS A 153 4.12 20.41 -4.89
CA HIS A 153 5.16 21.42 -4.85
C HIS A 153 5.31 21.98 -3.44
N ILE A 154 6.56 22.30 -3.07
CA ILE A 154 6.84 22.99 -1.83
C ILE A 154 6.51 24.46 -2.04
N LYS A 155 5.66 25.02 -1.19
CA LYS A 155 5.41 26.47 -1.18
C LYS A 155 6.71 27.19 -0.80
N LYS A 156 7.16 28.06 -1.67
CA LYS A 156 8.29 28.97 -1.41
C LYS A 156 7.86 30.10 -0.49
#